data_9c8ba163ad3e08b3ebea5846c28b08a5
#
_entry.id   9c8ba163ad3e08b3ebea5846c28b08a5
#
_cell.length_a   1.000
_cell.length_b   1.000
_cell.length_c   1.000
_cell.angle_alpha   90.00
_cell.angle_beta   90.00
_cell.angle_gamma   90.00
#
_symmetry.space_group_name_H-M   'P 1'
#
loop_
_entity.id
_entity.type
_entity.pdbx_description
1 polymer ?
#
loop_
_entity_poly.entity_id
_entity_poly.type
_entity_poly.pdbx_seq_one_letter_code
_entity_poly.pdbx_strand_id
1 'polypeptide(L)'
;MNEEDIDIQANMNIGVIGHVAHGKSSIVKAITGIHTVKFKNELERNITIKIGYANAKIFKCSNKYCPEPGCFKTSNSKKNNSPFCDQCHSNMTLERHISFVDCPGHEILMATMLSSASIMDAALLVVAANEKCPQPQTREHLAALQI
;
A
#
# COMPACT_ATOMS: atom_id res chain seq x y z
N MET A 1 -1.27 -11.82 -19.33
CA MET A 1 -2.06 -11.99 -18.10
C MET A 1 -3.49 -11.63 -18.46
N ASN A 2 -4.43 -12.53 -18.27
CA ASN A 2 -5.82 -12.30 -18.62
C ASN A 2 -6.50 -11.38 -17.58
N GLU A 3 -7.58 -10.68 -17.95
CA GLU A 3 -8.31 -9.81 -17.03
C GLU A 3 -8.79 -10.55 -15.76
N GLU A 4 -9.13 -11.84 -15.90
CA GLU A 4 -9.52 -12.71 -14.79
C GLU A 4 -8.41 -12.92 -13.76
N ASP A 5 -7.14 -12.96 -14.19
CA ASP A 5 -5.99 -13.14 -13.30
C ASP A 5 -5.76 -11.90 -12.41
N ILE A 6 -6.05 -10.72 -12.92
CA ILE A 6 -5.94 -9.44 -12.18
C ILE A 6 -6.99 -9.36 -11.07
N ASP A 7 -8.16 -9.94 -11.29
CA ASP A 7 -9.24 -9.93 -10.28
C ASP A 7 -8.94 -10.84 -9.08
N ILE A 8 -8.22 -11.93 -9.30
CA ILE A 8 -7.93 -12.94 -8.27
C ILE A 8 -6.68 -12.59 -7.46
N GLN A 9 -5.62 -12.12 -8.10
CA GLN A 9 -4.31 -11.88 -7.46
C GLN A 9 -3.78 -10.48 -7.71
N ALA A 10 -3.10 -9.94 -6.69
CA ALA A 10 -2.34 -8.70 -6.85
C ALA A 10 -1.20 -8.93 -7.84
N ASN A 11 -1.10 -8.04 -8.82
CA ASN A 11 -0.07 -8.10 -9.86
C ASN A 11 1.09 -7.10 -9.63
N MET A 12 1.01 -6.32 -8.57
CA MET A 12 2.03 -5.34 -8.20
C MET A 12 2.15 -5.26 -6.67
N ASN A 13 3.38 -5.29 -6.18
CA ASN A 13 3.70 -5.13 -4.76
C ASN A 13 4.28 -3.74 -4.51
N ILE A 14 3.62 -2.96 -3.65
CA ILE A 14 4.09 -1.63 -3.27
C ILE A 14 4.51 -1.64 -1.81
N GLY A 15 5.79 -1.39 -1.55
CA GLY A 15 6.30 -1.20 -0.20
C GLY A 15 5.91 0.17 0.34
N VAL A 16 5.43 0.21 1.58
CA VAL A 16 5.15 1.48 2.28
C VAL A 16 6.25 1.70 3.29
N ILE A 17 7.06 2.73 3.08
CA ILE A 17 8.25 3.05 3.88
C ILE A 17 8.12 4.43 4.51
N GLY A 18 8.83 4.65 5.59
CA GLY A 18 8.87 5.92 6.32
C GLY A 18 9.11 5.70 7.80
N HIS A 19 9.33 6.80 8.53
CA HIS A 19 9.56 6.77 9.96
C HIS A 19 8.31 6.28 10.73
N VAL A 20 8.52 5.72 11.92
CA VAL A 20 7.43 5.39 12.86
C VAL A 20 6.59 6.64 13.13
N ALA A 21 5.27 6.48 13.22
CA ALA A 21 4.29 7.54 13.46
C ALA A 21 4.11 8.59 12.34
N HIS A 22 4.68 8.40 11.14
CA HIS A 22 4.44 9.27 9.99
C HIS A 22 3.13 8.96 9.22
N GLY A 23 2.32 8.02 9.72
CA GLY A 23 1.00 7.73 9.15
C GLY A 23 0.96 6.63 8.08
N LYS A 24 2.01 5.79 7.95
CA LYS A 24 2.04 4.67 6.99
C LYS A 24 0.80 3.77 7.06
N SER A 25 0.53 3.24 8.24
CA SER A 25 -0.62 2.35 8.46
C SER A 25 -1.96 3.05 8.24
N SER A 26 -2.03 4.36 8.48
CA SER A 26 -3.24 5.17 8.22
C SER A 26 -3.52 5.30 6.72
N ILE A 27 -2.48 5.50 5.90
CA ILE A 27 -2.60 5.56 4.44
C ILE A 27 -3.02 4.19 3.89
N VAL A 28 -2.36 3.12 4.32
CA VAL A 28 -2.72 1.76 3.91
C VAL A 28 -4.17 1.45 4.27
N LYS A 29 -4.62 1.80 5.47
CA LYS A 29 -6.01 1.65 5.87
C LYS A 29 -6.97 2.46 5.01
N ALA A 30 -6.63 3.69 4.69
CA ALA A 30 -7.48 4.56 3.85
C ALA A 30 -7.68 3.97 2.44
N ILE A 31 -6.64 3.37 1.88
CA ILE A 31 -6.67 2.78 0.53
C ILE A 31 -7.33 1.40 0.53
N THR A 32 -6.96 0.54 1.47
CA THR A 32 -7.38 -0.88 1.47
C THR A 32 -8.60 -1.17 2.32
N GLY A 33 -8.95 -0.28 3.24
CA GLY A 33 -9.96 -0.52 4.28
C GLY A 33 -9.52 -1.51 5.38
N ILE A 34 -8.27 -1.97 5.36
CA ILE A 34 -7.73 -2.96 6.29
C ILE A 34 -6.83 -2.28 7.31
N HIS A 35 -7.09 -2.54 8.59
CA HIS A 35 -6.19 -2.15 9.66
C HIS A 35 -5.00 -3.11 9.75
N THR A 36 -3.81 -2.59 9.52
CA THR A 36 -2.55 -3.30 9.77
C THR A 36 -2.13 -3.27 11.25
N VAL A 37 -2.92 -2.66 12.11
CA VAL A 37 -2.63 -2.46 13.55
C VAL A 37 -2.52 -3.78 14.35
N LYS A 38 -3.11 -4.86 13.87
CA LYS A 38 -2.92 -6.19 14.51
C LYS A 38 -1.44 -6.58 14.60
N PHE A 39 -0.63 -6.13 13.66
CA PHE A 39 0.80 -6.39 13.63
C PHE A 39 1.60 -5.53 14.61
N LYS A 40 1.14 -4.33 14.96
CA LYS A 40 1.78 -3.51 16.01
C LYS A 40 1.71 -4.16 17.38
N ASN A 41 0.58 -4.72 17.73
CA ASN A 41 0.41 -5.41 19.03
C ASN A 41 1.22 -6.72 19.11
N GLU A 42 1.46 -7.40 18.01
CA GLU A 42 2.35 -8.56 17.95
C GLU A 42 3.82 -8.15 18.02
N LEU A 43 4.21 -7.00 17.46
CA LEU A 43 5.55 -6.45 17.52
C LEU A 43 5.95 -5.99 18.95
N GLU A 44 5.00 -5.47 19.73
CA GLU A 44 5.24 -5.09 21.13
C GLU A 44 5.36 -6.29 22.07
N ARG A 45 4.78 -7.44 21.71
CA ARG A 45 4.74 -8.65 22.54
C ARG A 45 5.70 -9.76 22.15
N ASN A 46 6.08 -9.85 20.89
CA ASN A 46 7.00 -10.86 20.37
C ASN A 46 7.83 -10.27 19.23
N ILE A 47 9.14 -10.39 19.34
CA ILE A 47 10.18 -9.94 18.39
C ILE A 47 10.08 -10.65 17.01
N THR A 48 9.00 -11.35 16.73
CA THR A 48 8.76 -12.02 15.44
C THR A 48 8.09 -11.02 14.49
N ILE A 49 8.91 -10.42 13.68
CA ILE A 49 8.59 -9.40 12.69
C ILE A 49 7.84 -10.02 11.54
N LYS A 50 6.53 -9.90 11.54
CA LYS A 50 5.73 -10.22 10.37
C LYS A 50 5.50 -8.96 9.55
N ILE A 51 5.83 -9.04 8.25
CA ILE A 51 5.47 -8.00 7.28
C ILE A 51 3.95 -7.97 7.16
N GLY A 52 3.35 -6.79 7.28
CA GLY A 52 1.93 -6.61 7.06
C GLY A 52 1.61 -6.53 5.57
N TYR A 53 0.65 -7.31 5.10
CA TYR A 53 0.14 -7.24 3.74
C TYR A 53 -1.31 -6.76 3.74
N ALA A 54 -1.62 -5.85 2.83
CA ALA A 54 -3.00 -5.40 2.61
C ALA A 54 -3.23 -5.22 1.10
N ASN A 55 -4.26 -5.86 0.57
CA ASN A 55 -4.57 -5.83 -0.85
C ASN A 55 -5.73 -4.89 -1.14
N ALA A 56 -5.64 -4.17 -2.24
CA ALA A 56 -6.70 -3.31 -2.74
C ALA A 56 -6.83 -3.42 -4.26
N LYS A 57 -8.07 -3.31 -4.73
CA LYS A 57 -8.39 -3.17 -6.15
C LYS A 57 -8.58 -1.70 -6.48
N ILE A 58 -7.96 -1.23 -7.55
CA ILE A 58 -8.10 0.13 -8.07
C ILE A 58 -8.94 0.06 -9.32
N PHE A 59 -10.04 0.79 -9.31
CA PHE A 59 -10.97 0.91 -10.42
C PHE A 59 -10.87 2.29 -11.06
N LYS A 60 -11.03 2.33 -12.37
CA LYS A 60 -11.09 3.56 -13.17
C LYS A 60 -12.45 3.68 -13.83
N CYS A 61 -13.00 4.90 -13.88
CA CYS A 61 -14.25 5.19 -14.55
C CYS A 61 -14.12 4.94 -16.06
N SER A 62 -15.11 4.29 -16.64
CA SER A 62 -15.18 4.05 -18.08
C SER A 62 -15.46 5.33 -18.90
N ASN A 63 -15.97 6.37 -18.27
CA ASN A 63 -16.22 7.66 -18.90
C ASN A 63 -14.91 8.45 -19.08
N LYS A 64 -14.50 8.66 -20.32
CA LYS A 64 -13.28 9.39 -20.67
C LYS A 64 -13.27 10.87 -20.21
N TYR A 65 -14.43 11.44 -19.99
CA TYR A 65 -14.60 12.85 -19.57
C TYR A 65 -14.69 13.03 -18.05
N CYS A 66 -14.62 11.93 -17.29
CA CYS A 66 -14.63 12.01 -15.84
C CYS A 66 -13.32 12.63 -15.35
N PRO A 67 -13.37 13.72 -14.55
CA PRO A 67 -12.16 14.44 -14.14
C PRO A 67 -11.30 13.63 -13.17
N GLU A 68 -9.99 13.67 -13.37
CA GLU A 68 -9.03 13.13 -12.42
C GLU A 68 -8.88 14.08 -11.21
N PRO A 69 -8.65 13.56 -10.00
CA PRO A 69 -8.48 12.14 -9.62
C PRO A 69 -9.79 11.41 -9.27
N GLY A 70 -10.92 12.05 -9.31
CA GLY A 70 -12.23 11.50 -8.90
C GLY A 70 -12.72 10.35 -9.77
N CYS A 71 -12.11 10.12 -10.93
CA CYS A 71 -12.41 8.97 -11.80
C CYS A 71 -11.85 7.64 -11.24
N PHE A 72 -11.02 7.67 -10.20
CA PHE A 72 -10.47 6.46 -9.56
C PHE A 72 -11.18 6.16 -8.25
N LYS A 73 -11.36 4.87 -7.98
CA LYS A 73 -11.93 4.37 -6.73
C LYS A 73 -11.17 3.13 -6.27
N THR A 74 -10.97 3.00 -4.98
CA THR A 74 -10.37 1.83 -4.38
C THR A 74 -11.41 0.98 -3.69
N SER A 75 -11.21 -0.33 -3.68
CA SER A 75 -12.03 -1.24 -2.88
C SER A 75 -11.18 -2.35 -2.28
N ASN A 76 -11.72 -2.97 -1.21
CA ASN A 76 -11.11 -4.15 -0.63
C ASN A 76 -11.04 -5.29 -1.67
N SER A 77 -9.93 -6.01 -1.71
CA SER A 77 -9.71 -7.12 -2.65
C SER A 77 -10.76 -8.25 -2.58
N LYS A 78 -11.47 -8.37 -1.44
CA LYS A 78 -12.52 -9.37 -1.24
C LYS A 78 -13.84 -9.03 -1.93
N LYS A 79 -14.02 -7.80 -2.39
CA LYS A 79 -15.23 -7.39 -3.11
C LYS A 79 -15.09 -7.71 -4.59
N ASN A 80 -15.96 -8.56 -5.10
CA ASN A 80 -15.94 -9.01 -6.50
C ASN A 80 -16.78 -8.13 -7.44
N ASN A 81 -17.57 -7.21 -6.92
CA ASN A 81 -18.43 -6.36 -7.76
C ASN A 81 -17.70 -5.06 -8.12
N SER A 82 -17.70 -4.72 -9.39
CA SER A 82 -17.23 -3.43 -9.86
C SER A 82 -18.09 -2.31 -9.29
N PRO A 83 -17.49 -1.27 -8.68
CA PRO A 83 -18.24 -0.14 -8.15
C PRO A 83 -18.74 0.76 -9.27
N PHE A 84 -19.66 1.67 -8.93
CA PHE A 84 -20.05 2.79 -9.78
C PHE A 84 -19.23 4.03 -9.43
N CYS A 85 -18.95 4.86 -10.44
CA CYS A 85 -18.28 6.14 -10.24
C CYS A 85 -19.15 7.09 -9.40
N ASP A 86 -18.58 7.69 -8.37
CA ASP A 86 -19.30 8.60 -7.47
C ASP A 86 -19.66 9.93 -8.15
N GLN A 87 -18.94 10.31 -9.22
CA GLN A 87 -19.15 11.56 -9.93
C GLN A 87 -20.15 11.48 -11.10
N CYS A 88 -20.02 10.44 -11.94
CA CYS A 88 -20.82 10.32 -13.15
C CYS A 88 -21.72 9.08 -13.17
N HIS A 89 -21.71 8.26 -12.12
CA HIS A 89 -22.49 7.03 -11.95
C HIS A 89 -22.28 5.97 -13.05
N SER A 90 -21.23 6.12 -13.87
CA SER A 90 -20.85 5.14 -14.88
C SER A 90 -20.19 3.93 -14.25
N ASN A 91 -20.22 2.80 -14.96
CA ASN A 91 -19.50 1.60 -14.56
C ASN A 91 -18.00 1.88 -14.49
N MET A 92 -17.33 1.23 -13.54
CA MET A 92 -15.89 1.30 -13.39
C MET A 92 -15.26 -0.03 -13.81
N THR A 93 -14.09 0.04 -14.42
CA THR A 93 -13.30 -1.11 -14.82
C THR A 93 -12.13 -1.31 -13.84
N LEU A 94 -11.76 -2.56 -13.58
CA LEU A 94 -10.60 -2.88 -12.76
C LEU A 94 -9.32 -2.49 -13.51
N GLU A 95 -8.58 -1.54 -12.98
CA GLU A 95 -7.32 -1.07 -13.55
C GLU A 95 -6.12 -1.87 -13.00
N ARG A 96 -6.07 -2.02 -11.66
CA ARG A 96 -4.98 -2.70 -10.97
C ARG A 96 -5.45 -3.38 -9.70
N HIS A 97 -4.84 -4.51 -9.41
CA HIS A 97 -4.92 -5.17 -8.10
C HIS A 97 -3.55 -5.09 -7.44
N ILE A 98 -3.45 -4.35 -6.34
CA ILE A 98 -2.19 -3.98 -5.68
C ILE A 98 -2.11 -4.65 -4.31
N SER A 99 -0.94 -5.15 -3.97
CA SER A 99 -0.58 -5.57 -2.62
C SER A 99 0.31 -4.52 -1.98
N PHE A 100 -0.13 -3.96 -0.85
CA PHE A 100 0.70 -3.10 -0.03
C PHE A 100 1.46 -3.92 0.98
N VAL A 101 2.77 -3.70 1.04
CA VAL A 101 3.67 -4.29 2.02
C VAL A 101 4.00 -3.20 3.05
N ASP A 102 3.44 -3.30 4.24
CA ASP A 102 3.70 -2.35 5.32
C ASP A 102 5.04 -2.69 5.97
N CYS A 103 6.06 -1.89 5.67
CA CYS A 103 7.39 -2.05 6.21
C CYS A 103 7.47 -1.38 7.57
N PRO A 104 7.84 -2.11 8.61
CA PRO A 104 8.04 -1.53 9.94
C PRO A 104 9.17 -0.51 9.91
N GLY A 105 8.94 0.65 10.53
CA GLY A 105 9.89 1.76 10.57
C GLY A 105 10.97 1.65 11.65
N HIS A 106 11.16 0.50 12.28
CA HIS A 106 12.09 0.32 13.38
C HIS A 106 13.43 -0.26 12.92
N GLU A 107 14.55 0.20 13.51
CA GLU A 107 15.93 -0.23 13.16
C GLU A 107 16.14 -1.74 13.23
N ILE A 108 15.57 -2.40 14.23
CA ILE A 108 15.67 -3.86 14.43
C ILE A 108 15.11 -4.63 13.22
N LEU A 109 14.34 -3.97 12.36
CA LEU A 109 13.57 -4.56 11.29
C LEU A 109 14.17 -4.34 9.90
N MET A 110 15.35 -3.74 9.82
CA MET A 110 16.04 -3.48 8.56
C MET A 110 16.38 -4.77 7.78
N ALA A 111 16.76 -5.84 8.45
CA ALA A 111 17.02 -7.12 7.80
C ALA A 111 15.78 -7.70 7.12
N THR A 112 14.63 -7.56 7.78
CA THR A 112 13.33 -8.00 7.23
C THR A 112 12.93 -7.11 6.05
N MET A 113 13.18 -5.81 6.12
CA MET A 113 12.93 -4.90 5.02
C MET A 113 13.81 -5.22 3.81
N LEU A 114 15.10 -5.49 4.01
CA LEU A 114 16.01 -5.88 2.93
C LEU A 114 15.55 -7.16 2.21
N SER A 115 15.10 -8.15 2.99
CA SER A 115 14.52 -9.38 2.42
C SER A 115 13.22 -9.11 1.66
N SER A 116 12.46 -8.10 2.06
CA SER A 116 11.20 -7.74 1.43
C SER A 116 11.38 -6.82 0.22
N ALA A 117 12.46 -6.04 0.18
CA ALA A 117 12.74 -5.12 -0.92
C ALA A 117 12.83 -5.86 -2.27
N SER A 118 13.32 -7.10 -2.28
CA SER A 118 13.43 -7.92 -3.48
C SER A 118 12.08 -8.32 -4.11
N ILE A 119 10.99 -8.23 -3.36
CA ILE A 119 9.64 -8.57 -3.83
C ILE A 119 8.79 -7.33 -4.13
N MET A 120 9.32 -6.14 -3.91
CA MET A 120 8.62 -4.88 -4.16
C MET A 120 8.88 -4.38 -5.58
N ASP A 121 7.82 -4.04 -6.30
CA ASP A 121 7.90 -3.42 -7.62
C ASP A 121 8.06 -1.90 -7.52
N ALA A 122 7.52 -1.32 -6.45
CA ALA A 122 7.59 0.11 -6.17
C ALA A 122 7.54 0.39 -4.66
N ALA A 123 7.89 1.61 -4.26
CA ALA A 123 7.81 2.03 -2.87
C ALA A 123 7.05 3.36 -2.73
N LEU A 124 6.22 3.45 -1.70
CA LEU A 124 5.55 4.66 -1.27
C LEU A 124 6.24 5.22 -0.04
N LEU A 125 6.93 6.35 -0.19
CA LEU A 125 7.58 7.05 0.90
C LEU A 125 6.60 7.98 1.60
N VAL A 126 6.37 7.75 2.89
CA VAL A 126 5.49 8.58 3.72
C VAL A 126 6.32 9.40 4.69
N VAL A 127 6.16 10.72 4.63
CA VAL A 127 6.86 11.69 5.46
C VAL A 127 5.87 12.63 6.12
N ALA A 128 5.98 12.82 7.43
CA ALA A 128 5.18 13.81 8.15
C ALA A 128 5.66 15.23 7.81
N ALA A 129 4.74 16.12 7.46
CA ALA A 129 5.06 17.48 7.02
C ALA A 129 5.69 18.37 8.12
N ASN A 130 5.47 18.02 9.38
CA ASN A 130 5.99 18.73 10.56
C ASN A 130 7.36 18.23 11.02
N GLU A 131 7.91 17.21 10.37
CA GLU A 131 9.18 16.59 10.73
C GLU A 131 10.27 16.88 9.67
N LYS A 132 11.53 16.88 10.12
CA LYS A 132 12.63 16.99 9.16
C LYS A 132 12.72 15.75 8.29
N CYS A 133 12.85 15.95 6.99
CA CYS A 133 13.02 14.87 6.01
C CYS A 133 14.42 14.95 5.37
N PRO A 134 15.07 13.79 5.21
CA PRO A 134 14.72 12.48 5.74
C PRO A 134 15.15 12.27 7.19
N GLN A 135 14.35 11.55 7.95
CA GLN A 135 14.75 10.99 9.25
C GLN A 135 15.83 9.90 9.04
N PRO A 136 16.68 9.60 10.06
CA PRO A 136 17.75 8.60 9.92
C PRO A 136 17.26 7.25 9.41
N GLN A 137 16.17 6.71 9.97
CA GLN A 137 15.57 5.44 9.53
C GLN A 137 15.06 5.50 8.08
N THR A 138 14.53 6.64 7.65
CA THR A 138 14.08 6.84 6.26
C THR A 138 15.26 6.81 5.29
N ARG A 139 16.42 7.36 5.69
CA ARG A 139 17.65 7.30 4.88
C ARG A 139 18.13 5.87 4.68
N GLU A 140 18.10 5.06 5.75
CA GLU A 140 18.48 3.65 5.70
C GLU A 140 17.53 2.85 4.79
N HIS A 141 16.23 3.11 4.88
CA HIS A 141 15.22 2.49 4.01
C HIS A 141 15.42 2.85 2.54
N LEU A 142 15.71 4.12 2.24
CA LEU A 142 15.99 4.56 0.87
C LEU A 142 17.26 3.93 0.31
N ALA A 143 18.32 3.84 1.13
CA ALA A 143 19.57 3.17 0.73
C ALA A 143 19.34 1.68 0.44
N ALA A 144 18.51 1.00 1.24
CA ALA A 144 18.16 -0.40 1.02
C ALA A 144 17.40 -0.65 -0.29
N LEU A 145 16.58 0.31 -0.73
CA LEU A 145 15.84 0.21 -2.00
C LEU A 145 16.70 0.45 -3.24
N GLN A 146 17.89 1.02 -3.08
CA GLN A 146 18.82 1.27 -4.19
C GLN A 146 19.74 0.08 -4.53
N ILE A 147 19.73 -0.93 -3.66
CA ILE A 147 20.50 -2.16 -3.87
C ILE A 147 19.64 -3.15 -4.66
#